data_a573bd16007a64aed98210a9ef9c65c5
#
_entry.id   a573bd16007a64aed98210a9ef9c65c5
#
_cell.length_a   1.000
_cell.length_b   1.000
_cell.length_c   1.000
_cell.angle_alpha   90.00
_cell.angle_beta   90.00
_cell.angle_gamma   90.00
#
_symmetry.space_group_name_H-M   'P 1'
#
loop_
_entity.id
_entity.type
_entity.pdbx_description
1 polymer ?
#
loop_
_entity_poly.entity_id
_entity_poly.type
_entity_poly.pdbx_seq_one_letter_code
_entity_poly.pdbx_strand_id
1 'polypeptide(L)'
;MKIAAILMALPLAVLASACATSSSGGAPAADAAAPMVHAKLLAGDGSARGEAMVTQAGDGLHVVVHAQGLTPGMHAVHIHMTGSCTPPDFTSAGGHWNPTGHKHGKDNPDGMHMGDMPNMIAGADGGGEMEYVIPGGTINGGATPLLDADGAAVVIHAQADDNKTDPAGNAGGRIACGVLSAG
;
A
#
# COMPACT_ATOMS: atom_id res chain seq x y z
N MET A 1 -85.46 53.98 -27.22
CA MET A 1 -84.38 54.24 -26.24
C MET A 1 -83.49 53.04 -26.26
N LYS A 2 -82.21 53.18 -26.78
CA LYS A 2 -81.22 52.10 -26.97
C LYS A 2 -80.20 52.28 -25.85
N ILE A 3 -80.10 51.27 -25.01
CA ILE A 3 -79.10 51.21 -23.93
C ILE A 3 -77.91 50.41 -24.47
N ALA A 4 -76.76 51.08 -24.60
CA ALA A 4 -75.52 50.44 -25.00
C ALA A 4 -74.76 49.86 -23.78
N ALA A 5 -74.50 48.56 -23.79
CA ALA A 5 -73.66 47.89 -22.79
C ALA A 5 -72.18 47.99 -23.19
N ILE A 6 -71.39 48.58 -22.31
CA ILE A 6 -69.91 48.65 -22.45
C ILE A 6 -69.34 47.44 -21.76
N LEU A 7 -68.71 46.53 -22.54
CA LEU A 7 -67.87 45.45 -22.04
C LEU A 7 -66.50 46.00 -21.70
N MET A 8 -66.13 45.95 -20.41
CA MET A 8 -64.75 46.18 -19.97
C MET A 8 -63.95 44.86 -20.04
N ALA A 9 -62.97 44.82 -20.88
CA ALA A 9 -62.02 43.70 -20.94
C ALA A 9 -60.87 43.94 -19.94
N LEU A 10 -60.75 43.06 -18.93
CA LEU A 10 -59.58 43.02 -18.07
C LEU A 10 -58.42 42.27 -18.77
N PRO A 11 -57.19 42.77 -18.72
CA PRO A 11 -56.04 42.00 -19.19
C PRO A 11 -55.59 41.01 -18.10
N LEU A 12 -55.49 39.74 -18.48
CA LEU A 12 -54.97 38.66 -17.67
C LEU A 12 -53.41 38.73 -17.68
N ALA A 13 -52.83 39.15 -16.57
CA ALA A 13 -51.40 39.16 -16.38
C ALA A 13 -50.92 37.73 -16.09
N VAL A 14 -50.21 37.13 -17.04
CA VAL A 14 -49.53 35.82 -16.88
C VAL A 14 -48.21 36.07 -16.15
N LEU A 15 -48.15 35.67 -14.87
CA LEU A 15 -46.89 35.59 -14.12
C LEU A 15 -46.11 34.35 -14.60
N ALA A 16 -45.07 34.56 -15.38
CA ALA A 16 -44.09 33.52 -15.68
C ALA A 16 -43.19 33.33 -14.45
N SER A 17 -43.43 32.24 -13.72
CA SER A 17 -42.54 31.78 -12.63
C SER A 17 -41.28 31.17 -13.24
N ALA A 18 -40.19 31.92 -13.24
CA ALA A 18 -38.87 31.39 -13.62
C ALA A 18 -38.32 30.49 -12.49
N CYS A 19 -38.42 29.20 -12.67
CA CYS A 19 -37.66 28.27 -11.85
C CYS A 19 -36.15 28.43 -12.16
N ALA A 20 -35.46 29.16 -11.29
CA ALA A 20 -34.00 29.17 -11.27
C ALA A 20 -33.50 27.81 -10.75
N THR A 21 -33.08 26.93 -11.63
CA THR A 21 -32.31 25.73 -11.27
C THR A 21 -30.92 26.17 -10.84
N SER A 22 -30.72 26.25 -9.53
CA SER A 22 -29.38 26.40 -8.95
C SER A 22 -28.60 25.12 -9.21
N SER A 23 -27.83 25.06 -10.27
CA SER A 23 -26.78 24.07 -10.44
C SER A 23 -25.71 24.37 -9.41
N SER A 24 -25.76 23.66 -8.28
CA SER A 24 -24.63 23.57 -7.36
C SER A 24 -23.50 22.85 -8.11
N GLY A 25 -22.62 23.59 -8.75
CA GLY A 25 -21.35 23.11 -9.22
C GLY A 25 -20.54 22.69 -8.00
N GLY A 26 -20.62 21.40 -7.63
CA GLY A 26 -19.68 20.82 -6.70
C GLY A 26 -18.28 21.01 -7.29
N ALA A 27 -17.42 21.74 -6.58
CA ALA A 27 -16.00 21.72 -6.88
C ALA A 27 -15.55 20.26 -6.94
N PRO A 28 -14.69 19.85 -7.90
CA PRO A 28 -14.13 18.52 -7.89
C PRO A 28 -13.50 18.31 -6.51
N ALA A 29 -13.88 17.22 -5.82
CA ALA A 29 -13.23 16.82 -4.60
C ALA A 29 -11.74 16.71 -4.94
N ALA A 30 -10.91 17.43 -4.21
CA ALA A 30 -9.46 17.27 -4.33
C ALA A 30 -9.20 15.78 -4.15
N ASP A 31 -8.57 15.16 -5.16
CA ASP A 31 -8.20 13.75 -5.14
C ASP A 31 -7.31 13.56 -3.92
N ALA A 32 -7.84 12.97 -2.85
CA ALA A 32 -7.05 12.71 -1.66
C ALA A 32 -5.97 11.74 -2.08
N ALA A 33 -4.70 12.12 -1.88
CA ALA A 33 -3.59 11.24 -2.19
C ALA A 33 -3.83 9.86 -1.55
N ALA A 34 -3.54 8.80 -2.32
CA ALA A 34 -3.70 7.43 -1.82
C ALA A 34 -2.89 7.26 -0.52
N PRO A 35 -3.43 6.55 0.48
CA PRO A 35 -2.68 6.26 1.69
C PRO A 35 -1.33 5.62 1.36
N MET A 36 -0.26 6.09 1.99
CA MET A 36 1.11 5.64 1.75
C MET A 36 1.86 5.54 3.07
N VAL A 37 2.71 4.52 3.17
CA VAL A 37 3.64 4.34 4.27
C VAL A 37 5.03 4.06 3.72
N HIS A 38 6.06 4.42 4.48
CA HIS A 38 7.44 4.23 4.05
C HIS A 38 8.31 3.71 5.20
N ALA A 39 9.45 3.15 4.84
CA ALA A 39 10.45 2.67 5.78
C ALA A 39 11.86 3.03 5.28
N LYS A 40 12.71 3.51 6.17
CA LYS A 40 14.15 3.59 5.92
C LYS A 40 14.77 2.22 6.27
N LEU A 41 15.46 1.62 5.34
CA LEU A 41 16.13 0.34 5.52
C LEU A 41 17.51 0.57 6.11
N LEU A 42 17.77 -0.03 7.26
CA LEU A 42 19.06 0.04 7.95
C LEU A 42 19.63 -1.36 8.14
N ALA A 43 20.95 -1.49 8.02
CA ALA A 43 21.67 -2.70 8.40
C ALA A 43 21.83 -2.80 9.93
N GLY A 44 22.28 -3.96 10.41
CA GLY A 44 22.50 -4.20 11.84
C GLY A 44 23.53 -3.28 12.51
N ASP A 45 24.41 -2.67 11.73
CA ASP A 45 25.37 -1.66 12.19
C ASP A 45 24.84 -0.20 12.11
N GLY A 46 23.57 -0.04 11.69
CA GLY A 46 22.92 1.23 11.50
C GLY A 46 23.22 1.94 10.18
N SER A 47 24.02 1.34 9.30
CA SER A 47 24.27 1.91 7.97
C SER A 47 23.02 1.86 7.09
N ALA A 48 22.82 2.91 6.28
CA ALA A 48 21.68 2.98 5.37
C ALA A 48 21.79 1.90 4.30
N ARG A 49 20.66 1.21 4.06
CA ARG A 49 20.50 0.18 3.02
C ARG A 49 19.44 0.55 1.99
N GLY A 50 18.79 1.69 2.12
CA GLY A 50 17.79 2.15 1.17
C GLY A 50 16.46 2.51 1.80
N GLU A 51 15.39 2.34 1.04
CA GLU A 51 14.03 2.66 1.48
C GLU A 51 13.00 1.71 0.86
N ALA A 52 11.87 1.59 1.52
CA ALA A 52 10.69 0.93 0.99
C ALA A 52 9.49 1.85 1.09
N MET A 53 8.61 1.78 0.10
CA MET A 53 7.37 2.53 0.03
C MET A 53 6.22 1.57 -0.26
N VAL A 54 5.12 1.71 0.46
CA VAL A 54 3.89 0.96 0.23
C VAL A 54 2.74 1.93 0.03
N THR A 55 2.08 1.85 -1.11
CA THR A 55 0.94 2.71 -1.47
C THR A 55 -0.32 1.87 -1.60
N GLN A 56 -1.44 2.35 -1.04
CA GLN A 56 -2.73 1.72 -1.23
C GLN A 56 -3.24 1.98 -2.65
N ALA A 57 -3.59 0.92 -3.36
CA ALA A 57 -4.26 0.99 -4.65
C ALA A 57 -5.56 0.17 -4.64
N GLY A 58 -6.36 0.27 -5.69
CA GLY A 58 -7.64 -0.42 -5.77
C GLY A 58 -7.53 -1.94 -5.86
N ASP A 59 -6.40 -2.46 -6.29
CA ASP A 59 -6.07 -3.89 -6.45
C ASP A 59 -5.26 -4.47 -5.27
N GLY A 60 -4.78 -3.63 -4.36
CA GLY A 60 -4.00 -4.06 -3.20
C GLY A 60 -2.94 -3.05 -2.75
N LEU A 61 -1.81 -3.56 -2.28
CA LEU A 61 -0.67 -2.76 -1.85
C LEU A 61 0.42 -2.77 -2.92
N HIS A 62 0.76 -1.59 -3.43
CA HIS A 62 1.91 -1.40 -4.31
C HIS A 62 3.16 -1.17 -3.46
N VAL A 63 4.11 -2.08 -3.54
CA VAL A 63 5.36 -2.06 -2.80
C VAL A 63 6.50 -1.73 -3.75
N VAL A 64 7.29 -0.72 -3.41
CA VAL A 64 8.54 -0.37 -4.11
C VAL A 64 9.67 -0.40 -3.10
N VAL A 65 10.75 -1.08 -3.44
CA VAL A 65 11.95 -1.16 -2.60
C VAL A 65 13.17 -0.75 -3.41
N HIS A 66 13.89 0.23 -2.91
CA HIS A 66 15.21 0.62 -3.42
C HIS A 66 16.25 0.26 -2.37
N ALA A 67 17.23 -0.54 -2.75
CA ALA A 67 18.27 -1.01 -1.84
C ALA A 67 19.68 -0.67 -2.36
N GLN A 68 20.63 -0.58 -1.43
CA GLN A 68 22.03 -0.30 -1.73
C GLN A 68 22.96 -1.02 -0.76
N GLY A 69 24.21 -1.18 -1.17
CA GLY A 69 25.25 -1.80 -0.33
C GLY A 69 24.99 -3.26 -0.05
N LEU A 70 24.27 -3.95 -0.95
CA LEU A 70 24.03 -5.38 -0.92
C LEU A 70 25.18 -6.14 -1.61
N THR A 71 25.34 -7.42 -1.29
CA THR A 71 26.19 -8.30 -2.11
C THR A 71 25.53 -8.51 -3.48
N PRO A 72 26.28 -8.57 -4.59
CA PRO A 72 25.69 -8.89 -5.89
C PRO A 72 24.99 -10.25 -5.88
N GLY A 73 23.78 -10.32 -6.44
CA GLY A 73 23.00 -11.55 -6.52
C GLY A 73 21.55 -11.36 -6.11
N MET A 74 20.86 -12.47 -5.88
CA MET A 74 19.44 -12.45 -5.47
C MET A 74 19.29 -12.38 -3.95
N HIS A 75 18.40 -11.53 -3.50
CA HIS A 75 18.03 -11.36 -2.10
C HIS A 75 16.54 -11.48 -1.93
N ALA A 76 16.10 -12.26 -0.96
CA ALA A 76 14.70 -12.27 -0.56
C ALA A 76 14.33 -10.94 0.08
N VAL A 77 13.12 -10.48 -0.21
CA VAL A 77 12.50 -9.30 0.40
C VAL A 77 11.12 -9.70 0.89
N HIS A 78 10.88 -9.50 2.18
CA HIS A 78 9.59 -9.87 2.76
C HIS A 78 9.02 -8.73 3.61
N ILE A 79 7.69 -8.68 3.72
CA ILE A 79 7.03 -7.90 4.76
C ILE A 79 6.88 -8.80 5.99
N HIS A 80 7.36 -8.32 7.13
CA HIS A 80 7.27 -8.96 8.43
C HIS A 80 6.14 -8.37 9.27
N MET A 81 5.56 -9.21 10.14
CA MET A 81 4.32 -8.96 10.86
C MET A 81 4.44 -7.99 12.04
N THR A 82 5.63 -7.53 12.39
CA THR A 82 5.83 -6.63 13.54
C THR A 82 6.65 -5.40 13.14
N GLY A 83 6.18 -4.22 13.48
CA GLY A 83 6.84 -2.94 13.25
C GLY A 83 8.03 -2.71 14.21
N SER A 84 8.99 -3.63 14.21
CA SER A 84 10.17 -3.55 15.07
C SER A 84 11.41 -4.05 14.36
N CYS A 85 12.49 -3.28 14.38
CA CYS A 85 13.76 -3.59 13.72
C CYS A 85 14.92 -3.47 14.73
N THR A 86 14.94 -4.31 15.77
CA THR A 86 16.02 -4.31 16.77
C THR A 86 17.27 -4.98 16.20
N PRO A 87 18.40 -4.25 16.05
CA PRO A 87 19.63 -4.82 15.57
C PRO A 87 20.29 -5.76 16.60
N PRO A 88 21.23 -6.62 16.19
CA PRO A 88 21.78 -6.73 14.83
C PRO A 88 21.01 -7.67 13.91
N ASP A 89 20.18 -8.57 14.42
CA ASP A 89 19.59 -9.70 13.70
C ASP A 89 18.13 -9.49 13.29
N PHE A 90 17.50 -8.40 13.76
CA PHE A 90 16.15 -8.00 13.42
C PHE A 90 15.06 -9.06 13.70
N THR A 91 15.32 -9.98 14.64
CA THR A 91 14.35 -11.00 15.04
C THR A 91 13.08 -10.41 15.62
N SER A 92 13.16 -9.17 16.13
CA SER A 92 12.01 -8.41 16.64
C SER A 92 10.94 -8.09 15.59
N ALA A 93 11.25 -8.16 14.29
CA ALA A 93 10.25 -8.01 13.23
C ALA A 93 9.29 -9.21 13.11
N GLY A 94 9.53 -10.28 13.86
CA GLY A 94 8.67 -11.47 13.86
C GLY A 94 8.80 -12.32 12.60
N GLY A 95 7.75 -13.08 12.29
CA GLY A 95 7.59 -13.85 11.04
C GLY A 95 7.11 -12.98 9.89
N HIS A 96 6.85 -13.61 8.73
CA HIS A 96 6.28 -12.91 7.59
C HIS A 96 4.84 -12.46 7.90
N TRP A 97 4.41 -11.34 7.32
CA TRP A 97 3.04 -10.86 7.40
C TRP A 97 2.09 -11.86 6.73
N ASN A 98 1.27 -12.52 7.53
CA ASN A 98 0.45 -13.66 7.12
C ASN A 98 -0.95 -13.62 7.74
N PRO A 99 -1.78 -12.62 7.43
CA PRO A 99 -3.13 -12.52 7.99
C PRO A 99 -4.06 -13.64 7.49
N THR A 100 -3.70 -14.35 6.42
CA THR A 100 -4.49 -15.42 5.82
C THR A 100 -4.13 -16.83 6.33
N GLY A 101 -3.05 -16.97 7.10
CA GLY A 101 -2.64 -18.24 7.72
C GLY A 101 -2.13 -19.29 6.75
N HIS A 102 -1.56 -18.89 5.61
CA HIS A 102 -0.98 -19.79 4.61
C HIS A 102 0.44 -20.24 5.00
N LYS A 103 1.00 -21.17 4.23
CA LYS A 103 2.41 -21.54 4.30
C LYS A 103 3.27 -20.57 3.50
N HIS A 104 4.60 -20.65 3.69
CA HIS A 104 5.53 -19.84 2.93
C HIS A 104 5.65 -20.30 1.47
N GLY A 105 5.73 -19.31 0.57
CA GLY A 105 6.22 -19.46 -0.78
C GLY A 105 5.15 -19.69 -1.85
N LYS A 106 5.31 -19.01 -2.99
CA LYS A 106 4.40 -19.09 -4.15
C LYS A 106 4.38 -20.47 -4.82
N ASP A 107 5.42 -21.28 -4.64
CA ASP A 107 5.55 -22.62 -5.20
C ASP A 107 5.14 -23.72 -4.19
N ASN A 108 4.67 -23.32 -3.00
CA ASN A 108 4.09 -24.21 -2.00
C ASN A 108 2.58 -24.35 -2.26
N PRO A 109 2.00 -25.56 -2.37
CA PRO A 109 0.57 -25.74 -2.62
C PRO A 109 -0.34 -25.13 -1.53
N ASP A 110 0.18 -24.97 -0.31
CA ASP A 110 -0.53 -24.36 0.83
C ASP A 110 -0.13 -22.88 1.05
N GLY A 111 0.64 -22.30 0.13
CA GLY A 111 1.20 -20.94 0.23
C GLY A 111 0.35 -19.96 -0.57
N MET A 112 0.71 -18.70 -0.55
CA MET A 112 1.88 -18.04 0.09
C MET A 112 1.43 -17.13 1.24
N HIS A 113 2.36 -16.64 2.08
CA HIS A 113 2.08 -15.52 2.97
C HIS A 113 1.81 -14.24 2.15
N MET A 114 1.03 -13.33 2.68
CA MET A 114 0.84 -12.04 1.99
C MET A 114 2.12 -11.20 1.94
N GLY A 115 3.02 -11.40 2.90
CA GLY A 115 4.32 -10.71 2.93
C GLY A 115 5.41 -11.34 2.07
N ASP A 116 5.14 -12.47 1.40
CA ASP A 116 6.12 -13.11 0.50
C ASP A 116 6.16 -12.34 -0.83
N MET A 117 7.32 -11.82 -1.19
CA MET A 117 7.52 -11.03 -2.40
C MET A 117 8.59 -11.68 -3.31
N PRO A 118 8.66 -11.32 -4.58
CA PRO A 118 9.72 -11.81 -5.46
C PRO A 118 11.12 -11.47 -4.95
N ASN A 119 12.11 -12.31 -5.28
CA ASN A 119 13.49 -11.98 -5.03
C ASN A 119 13.90 -10.71 -5.78
N MET A 120 14.60 -9.83 -5.09
CA MET A 120 15.25 -8.65 -5.68
C MET A 120 16.63 -9.04 -6.20
N ILE A 121 17.04 -8.48 -7.34
CA ILE A 121 18.38 -8.68 -7.90
C ILE A 121 19.24 -7.46 -7.58
N ALA A 122 20.32 -7.69 -6.83
CA ALA A 122 21.34 -6.68 -6.60
C ALA A 122 22.44 -6.75 -7.69
N GLY A 123 22.73 -5.60 -8.30
CA GLY A 123 23.76 -5.45 -9.31
C GLY A 123 25.18 -5.51 -8.73
N ALA A 124 26.18 -5.43 -9.61
CA ALA A 124 27.58 -5.42 -9.24
C ALA A 124 27.99 -4.23 -8.36
N ASP A 125 27.23 -3.15 -8.40
CA ASP A 125 27.37 -1.94 -7.57
C ASP A 125 26.69 -2.08 -6.20
N GLY A 126 26.00 -3.18 -5.95
CA GLY A 126 25.23 -3.44 -4.73
C GLY A 126 23.87 -2.74 -4.68
N GLY A 127 23.44 -2.13 -5.77
CA GLY A 127 22.11 -1.54 -5.91
C GLY A 127 21.07 -2.58 -6.32
N GLY A 128 19.86 -2.51 -5.75
CA GLY A 128 18.73 -3.36 -6.14
C GLY A 128 17.43 -2.58 -6.11
N GLU A 129 16.51 -2.95 -7.00
CA GLU A 129 15.18 -2.38 -7.06
C GLU A 129 14.16 -3.50 -7.24
N MET A 130 13.01 -3.35 -6.60
CA MET A 130 11.90 -4.29 -6.72
C MET A 130 10.59 -3.51 -6.65
N GLU A 131 9.64 -3.90 -7.51
CA GLU A 131 8.26 -3.47 -7.45
C GLU A 131 7.35 -4.70 -7.43
N TYR A 132 6.33 -4.68 -6.57
CA TYR A 132 5.39 -5.79 -6.44
C TYR A 132 4.02 -5.30 -5.97
N VAL A 133 2.96 -5.94 -6.45
CA VAL A 133 1.59 -5.73 -5.97
C VAL A 133 1.18 -6.91 -5.10
N ILE A 134 0.78 -6.63 -3.86
CA ILE A 134 0.20 -7.60 -2.93
C ILE A 134 -1.32 -7.51 -3.04
N PRO A 135 -1.98 -8.48 -3.71
CA PRO A 135 -3.42 -8.40 -3.96
C PRO A 135 -4.23 -8.44 -2.66
N GLY A 136 -5.25 -7.59 -2.57
CA GLY A 136 -6.21 -7.61 -1.46
C GLY A 136 -5.67 -7.08 -0.13
N GLY A 137 -4.38 -6.71 -0.05
CA GLY A 137 -3.82 -6.08 1.16
C GLY A 137 -4.35 -4.66 1.35
N THR A 138 -4.43 -4.22 2.60
CA THR A 138 -4.81 -2.85 2.95
C THR A 138 -3.77 -2.24 3.89
N ILE A 139 -3.50 -0.93 3.78
CA ILE A 139 -2.61 -0.26 4.73
C ILE A 139 -3.21 -0.29 6.12
N ASN A 140 -4.48 0.11 6.25
CA ASN A 140 -5.19 0.16 7.53
C ASN A 140 -6.59 -0.45 7.38
N GLY A 141 -7.06 -1.13 8.41
CA GLY A 141 -8.42 -1.69 8.44
C GLY A 141 -8.63 -2.84 7.45
N GLY A 142 -9.91 -3.23 7.26
CA GLY A 142 -10.22 -4.39 6.40
C GLY A 142 -9.88 -5.73 7.04
N ALA A 143 -9.84 -6.78 6.21
CA ALA A 143 -9.55 -8.15 6.66
C ALA A 143 -8.05 -8.46 6.74
N THR A 144 -7.23 -7.71 6.02
CA THR A 144 -5.79 -7.94 5.85
C THR A 144 -5.00 -6.64 6.00
N PRO A 145 -5.07 -5.98 7.19
CA PRO A 145 -4.36 -4.74 7.44
C PRO A 145 -2.85 -4.99 7.53
N LEU A 146 -2.08 -4.14 6.86
CA LEU A 146 -0.62 -4.12 6.97
C LEU A 146 -0.18 -3.50 8.30
N LEU A 147 -0.79 -2.36 8.65
CA LEU A 147 -0.57 -1.69 9.92
C LEU A 147 -1.71 -2.03 10.87
N ASP A 148 -1.55 -3.13 11.57
CA ASP A 148 -2.38 -3.51 12.71
C ASP A 148 -1.80 -2.97 14.04
N ALA A 149 -2.12 -3.58 15.18
CA ALA A 149 -1.64 -3.13 16.48
C ALA A 149 -0.13 -3.27 16.66
N ASP A 150 0.49 -4.22 15.95
CA ASP A 150 1.93 -4.52 16.05
C ASP A 150 2.74 -3.82 14.95
N GLY A 151 2.07 -3.24 13.94
CA GLY A 151 2.69 -2.63 12.78
C GLY A 151 3.33 -3.66 11.84
N ALA A 152 4.19 -3.19 10.95
CA ALA A 152 4.89 -4.05 9.99
C ALA A 152 6.30 -3.51 9.68
N ALA A 153 7.17 -4.39 9.15
CA ALA A 153 8.50 -4.02 8.73
C ALA A 153 8.85 -4.67 7.38
N VAL A 154 9.63 -4.00 6.56
CA VAL A 154 10.27 -4.59 5.39
C VAL A 154 11.63 -5.11 5.77
N VAL A 155 11.91 -6.37 5.39
CA VAL A 155 13.20 -7.04 5.68
C VAL A 155 13.82 -7.53 4.39
N ILE A 156 15.12 -7.26 4.21
CA ILE A 156 15.95 -7.83 3.14
C ILE A 156 16.82 -8.93 3.76
N HIS A 157 16.90 -10.07 3.09
CA HIS A 157 17.63 -11.23 3.54
C HIS A 157 18.97 -11.43 2.80
N ALA A 158 19.86 -12.22 3.41
CA ALA A 158 21.20 -12.45 2.88
C ALA A 158 21.22 -13.31 1.60
N GLN A 159 20.20 -14.12 1.38
CA GLN A 159 20.12 -15.08 0.28
C GLN A 159 18.78 -14.94 -0.45
N ALA A 160 18.68 -15.62 -1.60
CA ALA A 160 17.43 -15.77 -2.32
C ALA A 160 16.43 -16.62 -1.53
N ASP A 161 15.16 -16.27 -1.66
CA ASP A 161 14.03 -17.10 -1.30
C ASP A 161 13.90 -18.25 -2.32
N ASP A 162 13.79 -19.50 -1.84
CA ASP A 162 13.51 -20.67 -2.68
C ASP A 162 12.01 -20.78 -3.08
N ASN A 163 11.16 -19.87 -2.59
CA ASN A 163 9.72 -19.76 -2.82
C ASN A 163 8.87 -20.97 -2.40
N LYS A 164 9.38 -21.78 -1.51
CA LYS A 164 8.73 -23.07 -1.17
C LYS A 164 8.90 -23.49 0.28
N THR A 165 10.11 -23.35 0.84
CA THR A 165 10.45 -23.92 2.16
C THR A 165 9.87 -23.07 3.28
N ASP A 166 8.90 -23.62 4.00
CA ASP A 166 8.30 -22.97 5.19
C ASP A 166 9.33 -22.95 6.35
N PRO A 167 9.43 -21.89 7.13
CA PRO A 167 8.61 -20.68 7.15
C PRO A 167 9.16 -19.46 6.36
N ALA A 168 10.31 -19.54 5.74
CA ALA A 168 10.99 -18.34 5.22
C ALA A 168 11.89 -18.58 3.98
N GLY A 169 11.65 -19.65 3.20
CA GLY A 169 12.27 -19.87 1.89
C GLY A 169 13.80 -20.05 1.92
N ASN A 170 14.37 -20.50 3.05
CA ASN A 170 15.83 -20.62 3.21
C ASN A 170 16.59 -19.32 2.91
N ALA A 171 15.95 -18.16 3.08
CA ALA A 171 16.46 -16.84 2.70
C ALA A 171 17.67 -16.37 3.54
N GLY A 172 18.08 -17.13 4.54
CA GLY A 172 19.23 -16.80 5.39
C GLY A 172 18.96 -15.66 6.38
N GLY A 173 20.03 -15.02 6.86
CA GLY A 173 19.96 -13.95 7.85
C GLY A 173 19.29 -12.68 7.31
N ARG A 174 18.75 -11.88 8.23
CA ARG A 174 18.15 -10.57 7.91
C ARG A 174 19.27 -9.53 7.88
N ILE A 175 19.49 -8.89 6.75
CA ILE A 175 20.62 -7.97 6.54
C ILE A 175 20.21 -6.50 6.51
N ALA A 176 18.94 -6.22 6.28
CA ALA A 176 18.37 -4.88 6.42
C ALA A 176 16.93 -4.97 6.90
N CYS A 177 16.51 -3.97 7.67
CA CYS A 177 15.15 -3.87 8.21
C CYS A 177 14.71 -2.41 8.27
N GLY A 178 13.44 -2.16 7.99
CA GLY A 178 12.82 -0.83 8.12
C GLY A 178 11.37 -0.96 8.57
N VAL A 179 11.00 -0.21 9.61
CA VAL A 179 9.62 -0.16 10.12
C VAL A 179 8.79 0.71 9.20
N LEU A 180 7.65 0.19 8.75
CA LEU A 180 6.68 0.92 7.94
C LEU A 180 5.89 1.89 8.82
N SER A 181 5.85 3.16 8.43
CA SER A 181 5.13 4.22 9.14
C SER A 181 4.52 5.22 8.16
N ALA A 182 3.42 5.85 8.56
CA ALA A 182 2.93 7.04 7.86
C ALA A 182 3.98 8.16 7.92
N GLY A 183 4.10 8.93 6.85
CA GLY A 183 4.99 10.08 6.78
C GLY A 183 4.50 11.27 7.58
#